data_b00a407bb51f75bdbd5ce0384c316881
#
_entry.id   b00a407bb51f75bdbd5ce0384c316881
#
_cell.length_a   1.000
_cell.length_b   1.000
_cell.length_c   1.000
_cell.angle_alpha   90.00
_cell.angle_beta   90.00
_cell.angle_gamma   90.00
#
_symmetry.space_group_name_H-M   'P 1'
#
loop_
_entity.id
_entity.type
_entity.pdbx_description
1 polymer ?
#
loop_
_entity_poly.entity_id
_entity_poly.type
_entity_poly.pdbx_seq_one_letter_code
_entity_poly.pdbx_strand_id
1 'polypeptide(L)'
;MKIKFLGQNCFLFTHNGKTILSDPFYNYQKAQSGFDITAQKIDYVLITHAHGDHIADVKEVLENHPDATVIGQPEICGYFKHTNNIDINFGGSAKIEDLKISMVPALHTSSFPDGSYGGLASGYIFRFADGRNLYLAGDTGVTAEMSLFPQVFGKLDLSILPVGKHYTMCPRKAAFAASELLKTPKVIGCHFDTFPPIEINHEEAKKHFSDKNIEFTLPELGQEFDF
;
A
#
# COMPACT_ATOMS: atom_id res chain seq x y z
N MET A 1 -6.22 5.81 13.28
CA MET A 1 -5.91 4.52 12.62
C MET A 1 -4.58 4.03 13.10
N LYS A 2 -4.44 2.74 13.38
CA LYS A 2 -3.13 2.11 13.58
C LYS A 2 -2.66 1.49 12.28
N ILE A 3 -1.37 1.60 12.00
CA ILE A 3 -0.72 1.06 10.79
C ILE A 3 0.44 0.20 11.26
N LYS A 4 0.49 -1.07 10.87
CA LYS A 4 1.59 -1.98 11.18
C LYS A 4 2.26 -2.43 9.88
N PHE A 5 3.58 -2.27 9.80
CA PHE A 5 4.38 -2.71 8.66
C PHE A 5 4.75 -4.18 8.79
N LEU A 6 4.44 -4.97 7.76
CA LEU A 6 4.70 -6.42 7.75
C LEU A 6 5.78 -6.84 6.74
N GLY A 7 6.36 -5.87 6.03
CA GLY A 7 7.37 -6.08 5.01
C GLY A 7 6.86 -5.77 3.61
N GLN A 8 7.76 -5.52 2.67
CA GLN A 8 7.50 -5.21 1.27
C GLN A 8 6.49 -4.05 1.13
N ASN A 9 5.28 -4.31 0.65
CA ASN A 9 4.15 -3.35 0.61
C ASN A 9 2.97 -3.83 1.46
N CYS A 10 3.23 -4.80 2.35
CA CYS A 10 2.23 -5.40 3.21
C CYS A 10 2.06 -4.59 4.51
N PHE A 11 0.87 -4.05 4.72
CA PHE A 11 0.50 -3.29 5.91
C PHE A 11 -0.81 -3.80 6.50
N LEU A 12 -0.87 -3.84 7.83
CA LEU A 12 -2.12 -4.05 8.55
C LEU A 12 -2.61 -2.69 9.07
N PHE A 13 -3.77 -2.25 8.58
CA PHE A 13 -4.46 -1.06 9.04
C PHE A 13 -5.59 -1.45 10.00
N THR A 14 -5.67 -0.79 11.15
CA THR A 14 -6.78 -0.97 12.10
C THR A 14 -7.48 0.36 12.33
N HIS A 15 -8.78 0.40 12.03
CA HIS A 15 -9.61 1.60 12.17
C HIS A 15 -11.03 1.22 12.63
N ASN A 16 -11.51 1.83 13.72
CA ASN A 16 -12.84 1.61 14.28
C ASN A 16 -13.25 0.13 14.41
N GLY A 17 -12.30 -0.71 14.88
CA GLY A 17 -12.52 -2.15 15.07
C GLY A 17 -12.51 -2.98 13.78
N LYS A 18 -12.24 -2.36 12.64
CA LYS A 18 -12.03 -3.05 11.36
C LYS A 18 -10.54 -3.15 11.04
N THR A 19 -10.17 -4.22 10.36
CA THR A 19 -8.81 -4.48 9.92
C THR A 19 -8.76 -4.64 8.40
N ILE A 20 -7.78 -3.98 7.79
CA ILE A 20 -7.50 -4.02 6.36
C ILE A 20 -6.06 -4.49 6.19
N LEU A 21 -5.85 -5.61 5.52
CA LEU A 21 -4.51 -6.09 5.16
C LEU A 21 -4.23 -5.75 3.70
N SER A 22 -3.23 -4.89 3.44
CA SER A 22 -2.82 -4.55 2.07
C SER A 22 -1.75 -5.51 1.56
N ASP A 23 -1.83 -5.83 0.28
CA ASP A 23 -0.83 -6.58 -0.49
C ASP A 23 -0.19 -7.73 0.31
N PRO A 24 -0.95 -8.80 0.66
CA PRO A 24 -0.48 -9.87 1.53
C PRO A 24 0.74 -10.60 0.99
N PHE A 25 1.90 -10.32 1.61
CA PHE A 25 3.21 -10.95 1.35
C PHE A 25 4.01 -11.11 2.65
N TYR A 26 3.32 -11.36 3.75
CA TYR A 26 3.92 -11.39 5.09
C TYR A 26 4.72 -12.67 5.37
N ASN A 27 4.43 -13.78 4.71
CA ASN A 27 5.13 -15.06 4.97
C ASN A 27 6.61 -14.99 4.61
N TYR A 28 6.99 -14.19 3.63
CA TYR A 28 8.39 -14.02 3.23
C TYR A 28 9.28 -13.50 4.38
N GLN A 29 8.73 -12.63 5.22
CA GLN A 29 9.44 -12.01 6.35
C GLN A 29 8.78 -12.32 7.71
N LYS A 30 7.99 -13.39 7.80
CA LYS A 30 7.20 -13.78 8.98
C LYS A 30 8.04 -13.94 10.24
N ALA A 31 9.23 -14.54 10.13
CA ALA A 31 10.10 -14.77 11.26
C ALA A 31 10.58 -13.46 11.92
N GLN A 32 10.74 -12.40 11.11
CA GLN A 32 11.18 -11.09 11.59
C GLN A 32 10.01 -10.21 12.03
N SER A 33 8.88 -10.26 11.34
CA SER A 33 7.69 -9.45 11.68
C SER A 33 6.91 -9.99 12.88
N GLY A 34 7.05 -11.29 13.18
CA GLY A 34 6.25 -11.96 14.20
C GLY A 34 4.75 -12.00 13.90
N PHE A 35 4.34 -11.74 12.64
CA PHE A 35 2.95 -11.71 12.25
C PHE A 35 2.35 -13.11 12.18
N ASP A 36 1.21 -13.30 12.85
CA ASP A 36 0.44 -14.54 12.81
C ASP A 36 -0.97 -14.24 12.30
N ILE A 37 -1.27 -14.71 11.09
CA ILE A 37 -2.57 -14.50 10.44
C ILE A 37 -3.73 -15.13 11.24
N THR A 38 -3.47 -16.20 11.96
CA THR A 38 -4.51 -16.87 12.75
C THR A 38 -4.86 -16.13 14.05
N ALA A 39 -3.93 -15.32 14.56
CA ALA A 39 -4.13 -14.49 15.75
C ALA A 39 -4.75 -13.12 15.44
N GLN A 40 -4.90 -12.78 14.17
CA GLN A 40 -5.46 -11.49 13.73
C GLN A 40 -6.82 -11.72 13.08
N LYS A 41 -7.76 -10.83 13.34
CA LYS A 41 -8.97 -10.77 12.52
C LYS A 41 -8.69 -9.93 11.30
N ILE A 42 -9.00 -10.43 10.09
CA ILE A 42 -8.94 -9.66 8.85
C ILE A 42 -10.35 -9.49 8.32
N ASP A 43 -10.79 -8.23 8.23
CA ASP A 43 -12.11 -7.89 7.67
C ASP A 43 -12.01 -7.60 6.16
N TYR A 44 -10.88 -7.03 5.71
CA TYR A 44 -10.67 -6.64 4.32
C TYR A 44 -9.25 -6.98 3.85
N VAL A 45 -9.14 -7.42 2.59
CA VAL A 45 -7.88 -7.58 1.86
C VAL A 45 -7.86 -6.57 0.73
N LEU A 46 -6.92 -5.63 0.76
CA LEU A 46 -6.78 -4.56 -0.23
C LEU A 46 -5.60 -4.85 -1.14
N ILE A 47 -5.80 -4.95 -2.44
CA ILE A 47 -4.76 -5.35 -3.39
C ILE A 47 -4.51 -4.24 -4.39
N THR A 48 -3.26 -3.77 -4.47
CA THR A 48 -2.85 -2.71 -5.38
C THR A 48 -2.65 -3.21 -6.81
N HIS A 49 -2.02 -4.36 -6.98
CA HIS A 49 -1.78 -4.98 -8.29
C HIS A 49 -1.43 -6.48 -8.15
N ALA A 50 -1.28 -7.19 -9.27
CA ALA A 50 -1.29 -8.64 -9.31
C ALA A 50 0.10 -9.31 -9.26
N HIS A 51 1.20 -8.58 -9.00
CA HIS A 51 2.51 -9.21 -8.87
C HIS A 51 2.60 -10.12 -7.64
N GLY A 52 3.44 -11.17 -7.75
CA GLY A 52 3.54 -12.22 -6.75
C GLY A 52 3.85 -11.71 -5.34
N ASP A 53 4.72 -10.71 -5.21
CA ASP A 53 5.11 -10.09 -3.93
C ASP A 53 4.05 -9.13 -3.33
N HIS A 54 2.83 -9.09 -3.93
CA HIS A 54 1.66 -8.37 -3.42
C HIS A 54 0.46 -9.30 -3.19
N ILE A 55 0.47 -10.51 -3.76
CA ILE A 55 -0.69 -11.42 -3.69
C ILE A 55 -0.38 -12.83 -3.20
N ALA A 56 0.90 -13.16 -2.92
CA ALA A 56 1.30 -14.54 -2.62
C ALA A 56 0.52 -15.15 -1.45
N ASP A 57 0.23 -14.37 -0.42
CA ASP A 57 -0.41 -14.86 0.79
C ASP A 57 -1.93 -14.65 0.82
N VAL A 58 -2.55 -14.08 -0.24
CA VAL A 58 -3.99 -13.80 -0.29
C VAL A 58 -4.82 -15.06 -0.05
N LYS A 59 -4.44 -16.19 -0.66
CA LYS A 59 -5.19 -17.46 -0.48
C LYS A 59 -5.20 -17.91 0.97
N GLU A 60 -4.04 -17.87 1.64
CA GLU A 60 -3.94 -18.23 3.07
C GLU A 60 -4.80 -17.30 3.94
N VAL A 61 -4.80 -15.99 3.63
CA VAL A 61 -5.68 -15.04 4.33
C VAL A 61 -7.14 -15.42 4.18
N LEU A 62 -7.60 -15.72 2.97
CA LEU A 62 -9.01 -16.06 2.71
C LEU A 62 -9.41 -17.43 3.28
N GLU A 63 -8.49 -18.37 3.37
CA GLU A 63 -8.72 -19.66 4.05
C GLU A 63 -8.90 -19.49 5.55
N ASN A 64 -8.12 -18.62 6.20
CA ASN A 64 -8.24 -18.32 7.64
C ASN A 64 -9.39 -17.36 7.94
N HIS A 65 -9.77 -16.50 6.99
CA HIS A 65 -10.80 -15.46 7.13
C HIS A 65 -11.78 -15.51 5.95
N PRO A 66 -12.63 -16.55 5.85
CA PRO A 66 -13.54 -16.72 4.71
C PRO A 66 -14.58 -15.61 4.55
N ASP A 67 -14.85 -14.86 5.62
CA ASP A 67 -15.76 -13.71 5.62
C ASP A 67 -15.07 -12.40 5.22
N ALA A 68 -13.74 -12.39 5.05
CA ALA A 68 -13.00 -11.19 4.64
C ALA A 68 -13.46 -10.73 3.25
N THR A 69 -13.49 -9.42 3.02
CA THR A 69 -13.86 -8.83 1.74
C THR A 69 -12.60 -8.44 0.96
N VAL A 70 -12.44 -8.95 -0.26
CA VAL A 70 -11.36 -8.54 -1.18
C VAL A 70 -11.73 -7.22 -1.85
N ILE A 71 -10.83 -6.24 -1.81
CA ILE A 71 -10.97 -4.95 -2.51
C ILE A 71 -9.84 -4.84 -3.53
N GLY A 72 -10.19 -4.65 -4.79
CA GLY A 72 -9.22 -4.54 -5.88
C GLY A 72 -9.88 -4.23 -7.20
N GLN A 73 -9.12 -4.34 -8.29
CA GLN A 73 -9.69 -4.26 -9.64
C GLN A 73 -10.52 -5.52 -9.97
N PRO A 74 -11.47 -5.43 -10.93
CA PRO A 74 -12.28 -6.58 -11.36
C PRO A 74 -11.45 -7.81 -11.74
N GLU A 75 -10.30 -7.61 -12.40
CA GLU A 75 -9.38 -8.68 -12.80
C GLU A 75 -8.83 -9.45 -11.58
N ILE A 76 -8.47 -8.70 -10.52
CA ILE A 76 -7.94 -9.27 -9.27
C ILE A 76 -9.04 -10.00 -8.51
N CYS A 77 -10.20 -9.37 -8.33
CA CYS A 77 -11.35 -9.99 -7.66
C CYS A 77 -11.80 -11.25 -8.42
N GLY A 78 -11.82 -11.20 -9.74
CA GLY A 78 -12.16 -12.32 -10.61
C GLY A 78 -11.16 -13.48 -10.54
N TYR A 79 -9.86 -13.19 -10.37
CA TYR A 79 -8.82 -14.22 -10.25
C TYR A 79 -8.97 -15.04 -8.96
N PHE A 80 -9.20 -14.38 -7.83
CA PHE A 80 -9.36 -15.08 -6.56
C PHE A 80 -10.72 -15.76 -6.41
N LYS A 81 -11.73 -15.37 -7.20
CA LYS A 81 -13.09 -15.96 -7.18
C LYS A 81 -13.71 -16.02 -5.79
N HIS A 82 -13.33 -15.07 -4.92
CA HIS A 82 -13.85 -14.99 -3.57
C HIS A 82 -15.24 -14.37 -3.58
N THR A 83 -16.17 -14.94 -2.80
CA THR A 83 -17.58 -14.52 -2.80
C THR A 83 -17.75 -13.08 -2.32
N ASN A 84 -17.01 -12.73 -1.26
CA ASN A 84 -17.06 -11.39 -0.69
C ASN A 84 -16.00 -10.51 -1.38
N ASN A 85 -16.40 -9.67 -2.30
CA ASN A 85 -15.51 -8.72 -2.95
C ASN A 85 -16.20 -7.39 -3.23
N ILE A 86 -15.39 -6.34 -3.31
CA ILE A 86 -15.78 -5.00 -3.77
C ILE A 86 -14.80 -4.66 -4.90
N ASP A 87 -15.21 -4.94 -6.12
CA ASP A 87 -14.43 -4.57 -7.28
C ASP A 87 -14.64 -3.08 -7.60
N ILE A 88 -13.54 -2.37 -7.72
CA ILE A 88 -13.51 -0.95 -8.06
C ILE A 88 -12.48 -0.70 -9.16
N ASN A 89 -12.65 0.39 -9.89
CA ASN A 89 -11.70 0.83 -10.90
C ASN A 89 -11.33 2.30 -10.67
N PHE A 90 -10.43 2.86 -11.46
CA PHE A 90 -9.98 4.25 -11.33
C PHE A 90 -11.16 5.22 -11.33
N GLY A 91 -11.14 6.14 -10.36
CA GLY A 91 -12.26 7.04 -10.09
C GLY A 91 -13.34 6.45 -9.17
N GLY A 92 -13.34 5.12 -8.96
CA GLY A 92 -14.22 4.43 -8.02
C GLY A 92 -13.74 4.50 -6.57
N SER A 93 -14.62 4.11 -5.66
CA SER A 93 -14.32 4.06 -4.22
C SER A 93 -15.12 2.99 -3.53
N ALA A 94 -14.48 2.29 -2.59
CA ALA A 94 -15.14 1.45 -1.59
C ALA A 94 -15.42 2.27 -0.32
N LYS A 95 -16.50 1.96 0.38
CA LYS A 95 -16.82 2.55 1.69
C LYS A 95 -16.74 1.46 2.76
N ILE A 96 -15.95 1.69 3.78
CA ILE A 96 -15.78 0.84 4.96
C ILE A 96 -16.11 1.69 6.17
N GLU A 97 -17.29 1.50 6.75
CA GLU A 97 -17.79 2.31 7.87
C GLU A 97 -17.72 3.82 7.53
N ASP A 98 -16.92 4.59 8.27
CA ASP A 98 -16.67 6.02 8.05
C ASP A 98 -15.46 6.32 7.14
N LEU A 99 -14.77 5.26 6.69
CA LEU A 99 -13.61 5.36 5.80
C LEU A 99 -14.04 5.19 4.34
N LYS A 100 -13.58 6.08 3.46
CA LYS A 100 -13.75 5.94 2.01
C LYS A 100 -12.38 5.71 1.36
N ILE A 101 -12.22 4.57 0.67
CA ILE A 101 -10.99 4.18 -0.04
C ILE A 101 -11.22 4.39 -1.52
N SER A 102 -10.48 5.31 -2.14
CA SER A 102 -10.59 5.65 -3.56
C SER A 102 -9.40 5.08 -4.32
N MET A 103 -9.64 4.39 -5.43
CA MET A 103 -8.59 3.88 -6.30
C MET A 103 -8.03 4.98 -7.18
N VAL A 104 -6.71 5.06 -7.26
CA VAL A 104 -5.96 6.00 -8.10
C VAL A 104 -4.91 5.27 -8.95
N PRO A 105 -4.52 5.80 -10.13
CA PRO A 105 -3.54 5.14 -10.99
C PRO A 105 -2.14 5.11 -10.37
N ALA A 106 -1.40 4.04 -10.68
CA ALA A 106 0.02 3.90 -10.42
C ALA A 106 0.76 3.59 -11.73
N LEU A 107 1.99 4.09 -11.87
CA LEU A 107 2.82 3.86 -13.04
C LEU A 107 3.69 2.61 -12.85
N HIS A 108 3.10 1.45 -13.05
CA HIS A 108 3.72 0.14 -12.90
C HIS A 108 2.99 -0.90 -13.77
N THR A 109 3.55 -2.08 -13.93
CA THR A 109 2.89 -3.21 -14.59
C THR A 109 2.06 -4.01 -13.60
N SER A 110 1.17 -4.87 -14.13
CA SER A 110 0.36 -5.75 -13.29
C SER A 110 0.05 -7.02 -14.08
N SER A 111 0.64 -8.12 -13.63
CA SER A 111 0.37 -9.46 -14.18
C SER A 111 0.35 -10.48 -13.05
N PHE A 112 -0.47 -11.49 -13.18
CA PHE A 112 -0.44 -12.62 -12.27
C PHE A 112 0.83 -13.46 -12.46
N PRO A 113 1.24 -14.29 -11.47
CA PRO A 113 2.44 -15.12 -11.57
C PRO A 113 2.45 -16.11 -12.75
N ASP A 114 1.29 -16.48 -13.28
CA ASP A 114 1.14 -17.31 -14.48
C ASP A 114 1.28 -16.53 -15.80
N GLY A 115 1.55 -15.22 -15.72
CA GLY A 115 1.70 -14.32 -16.86
C GLY A 115 0.37 -13.77 -17.40
N SER A 116 -0.76 -14.14 -16.84
CA SER A 116 -2.06 -13.59 -17.27
C SER A 116 -2.21 -12.12 -16.85
N TYR A 117 -3.08 -11.39 -17.56
CA TYR A 117 -3.35 -9.98 -17.31
C TYR A 117 -3.99 -9.76 -15.95
N GLY A 118 -3.37 -8.92 -15.12
CA GLY A 118 -3.76 -8.63 -13.74
C GLY A 118 -4.41 -7.25 -13.53
N GLY A 119 -4.97 -6.65 -14.57
CA GLY A 119 -5.45 -5.27 -14.51
C GLY A 119 -4.32 -4.26 -14.67
N LEU A 120 -4.54 -3.04 -14.22
CA LEU A 120 -3.54 -1.97 -14.16
C LEU A 120 -3.06 -1.79 -12.72
N ALA A 121 -1.81 -1.37 -12.52
CA ALA A 121 -1.33 -1.06 -11.19
C ALA A 121 -2.08 0.15 -10.60
N SER A 122 -2.38 0.09 -9.31
CA SER A 122 -3.15 1.10 -8.60
C SER A 122 -2.54 1.43 -7.23
N GLY A 123 -2.85 2.63 -6.76
CA GLY A 123 -2.74 3.03 -5.37
C GLY A 123 -4.11 3.35 -4.78
N TYR A 124 -4.15 3.73 -3.51
CA TYR A 124 -5.39 4.04 -2.81
C TYR A 124 -5.27 5.31 -1.95
N ILE A 125 -6.31 6.15 -2.00
CA ILE A 125 -6.47 7.27 -1.08
C ILE A 125 -7.51 6.89 -0.02
N PHE A 126 -7.07 6.80 1.23
CA PHE A 126 -7.92 6.60 2.40
C PHE A 126 -8.38 7.97 2.89
N ARG A 127 -9.68 8.22 2.87
CA ARG A 127 -10.29 9.46 3.31
C ARG A 127 -11.12 9.22 4.55
N PHE A 128 -10.74 9.88 5.64
CA PHE A 128 -11.37 9.74 6.95
C PHE A 128 -12.46 10.80 7.15
N ALA A 129 -13.45 10.47 7.98
CA ALA A 129 -14.54 11.40 8.31
C ALA A 129 -14.07 12.69 9.01
N ASP A 130 -12.92 12.65 9.69
CA ASP A 130 -12.28 13.81 10.34
C ASP A 130 -11.50 14.71 9.38
N GLY A 131 -11.48 14.39 8.09
CA GLY A 131 -10.84 15.17 7.03
C GLY A 131 -9.38 14.81 6.76
N ARG A 132 -8.77 13.89 7.52
CA ARG A 132 -7.43 13.38 7.22
C ARG A 132 -7.45 12.49 5.98
N ASN A 133 -6.32 12.46 5.26
CA ASN A 133 -6.14 11.61 4.09
C ASN A 133 -4.78 10.90 4.13
N LEU A 134 -4.78 9.61 3.79
CA LEU A 134 -3.59 8.78 3.63
C LEU A 134 -3.52 8.27 2.19
N TYR A 135 -2.35 8.36 1.57
CA TYR A 135 -2.07 7.75 0.28
C TYR A 135 -1.22 6.50 0.44
N LEU A 136 -1.73 5.35 0.02
CA LEU A 136 -1.00 4.10 -0.17
C LEU A 136 -0.68 3.97 -1.66
N ALA A 137 0.59 4.11 -2.03
CA ALA A 137 0.98 4.23 -3.43
C ALA A 137 0.93 2.90 -4.20
N GLY A 138 1.12 1.77 -3.53
CA GLY A 138 1.48 0.53 -4.20
C GLY A 138 2.82 0.67 -4.93
N ASP A 139 3.04 -0.14 -5.94
CA ASP A 139 4.23 -0.02 -6.78
C ASP A 139 4.02 1.03 -7.86
N THR A 140 4.93 2.00 -7.90
CA THR A 140 4.84 3.11 -8.86
C THR A 140 6.18 3.77 -9.14
N GLY A 141 6.34 4.25 -10.36
CA GLY A 141 7.26 5.33 -10.69
C GLY A 141 6.69 6.70 -10.30
N VAL A 142 7.43 7.77 -10.59
CA VAL A 142 6.87 9.14 -10.51
C VAL A 142 5.92 9.34 -11.69
N THR A 143 4.72 9.82 -11.43
CA THR A 143 3.72 10.13 -12.46
C THR A 143 3.10 11.50 -12.24
N ALA A 144 2.69 12.16 -13.31
CA ALA A 144 2.10 13.50 -13.26
C ALA A 144 0.76 13.50 -12.51
N GLU A 145 0.01 12.40 -12.54
CA GLU A 145 -1.27 12.22 -11.86
C GLU A 145 -1.17 12.44 -10.36
N MET A 146 0.00 12.18 -9.75
CA MET A 146 0.24 12.46 -8.32
C MET A 146 -0.04 13.91 -7.94
N SER A 147 0.16 14.87 -8.87
CA SER A 147 -0.12 16.29 -8.64
C SER A 147 -1.62 16.62 -8.55
N LEU A 148 -2.47 15.75 -9.06
CA LEU A 148 -3.92 15.90 -9.01
C LEU A 148 -4.51 15.38 -7.70
N PHE A 149 -3.84 14.46 -7.00
CA PHE A 149 -4.40 13.84 -5.80
C PHE A 149 -4.75 14.85 -4.71
N PRO A 150 -3.85 15.79 -4.31
CA PRO A 150 -4.22 16.80 -3.32
C PRO A 150 -5.29 17.78 -3.81
N GLN A 151 -5.45 17.95 -5.11
CA GLN A 151 -6.48 18.82 -5.69
C GLN A 151 -7.85 18.15 -5.67
N VAL A 152 -7.91 16.83 -5.92
CA VAL A 152 -9.17 16.05 -6.02
C VAL A 152 -9.63 15.57 -4.64
N PHE A 153 -8.69 15.11 -3.80
CA PHE A 153 -9.01 14.44 -2.54
C PHE A 153 -8.76 15.31 -1.30
N GLY A 154 -8.13 16.46 -1.47
CA GLY A 154 -7.67 17.33 -0.39
C GLY A 154 -6.24 17.00 0.06
N LYS A 155 -5.75 17.74 1.05
CA LYS A 155 -4.41 17.58 1.61
C LYS A 155 -4.15 16.12 1.99
N LEU A 156 -2.99 15.60 1.60
CA LEU A 156 -2.50 14.31 2.06
C LEU A 156 -1.66 14.51 3.33
N ASP A 157 -2.08 13.90 4.43
CA ASP A 157 -1.41 14.04 5.73
C ASP A 157 -0.30 13.01 5.92
N LEU A 158 -0.43 11.85 5.25
CA LEU A 158 0.56 10.79 5.22
C LEU A 158 0.55 10.12 3.85
N SER A 159 1.74 9.78 3.34
CA SER A 159 1.88 8.92 2.16
C SER A 159 2.77 7.72 2.47
N ILE A 160 2.37 6.53 2.03
CA ILE A 160 3.18 5.32 2.05
C ILE A 160 3.71 5.14 0.64
N LEU A 161 5.04 5.27 0.47
CA LEU A 161 5.69 5.33 -0.85
C LEU A 161 6.76 4.25 -1.00
N PRO A 162 6.84 3.57 -2.16
CA PRO A 162 7.93 2.65 -2.45
C PRO A 162 9.23 3.43 -2.64
N VAL A 163 10.33 2.91 -2.05
CA VAL A 163 11.65 3.57 -2.07
C VAL A 163 12.78 2.63 -2.52
N GLY A 164 12.48 1.38 -2.89
CA GLY A 164 13.44 0.32 -3.16
C GLY A 164 14.16 0.41 -4.50
N LYS A 165 14.08 1.54 -5.22
CA LYS A 165 14.71 1.66 -6.55
C LYS A 165 14.32 0.52 -7.51
N HIS A 166 15.15 0.18 -8.44
CA HIS A 166 15.09 -0.90 -9.44
C HIS A 166 13.71 -1.09 -10.10
N TYR A 167 12.71 -1.51 -9.35
CA TYR A 167 11.34 -1.76 -9.86
C TYR A 167 10.37 -0.60 -9.61
N THR A 168 10.67 0.27 -8.63
CA THR A 168 9.83 1.41 -8.22
C THR A 168 10.66 2.69 -8.09
N MET A 169 10.13 3.69 -7.40
CA MET A 169 10.89 4.90 -7.09
C MET A 169 12.12 4.58 -6.23
N CYS A 170 13.24 5.28 -6.49
CA CYS A 170 14.32 5.37 -5.50
C CYS A 170 14.00 6.47 -4.46
N PRO A 171 14.71 6.53 -3.29
CA PRO A 171 14.43 7.51 -2.24
C PRO A 171 14.39 8.96 -2.75
N ARG A 172 15.31 9.35 -3.63
CA ARG A 172 15.35 10.69 -4.24
C ARG A 172 14.09 11.01 -5.06
N LYS A 173 13.60 10.03 -5.85
CA LYS A 173 12.36 10.20 -6.63
C LYS A 173 11.13 10.25 -5.75
N ALA A 174 11.07 9.41 -4.71
CA ALA A 174 9.97 9.41 -3.76
C ALA A 174 9.92 10.72 -2.95
N ALA A 175 11.08 11.25 -2.51
CA ALA A 175 11.16 12.56 -1.86
C ALA A 175 10.71 13.70 -2.78
N PHE A 176 11.06 13.65 -4.07
CA PHE A 176 10.56 14.60 -5.08
C PHE A 176 9.03 14.49 -5.23
N ALA A 177 8.50 13.28 -5.40
CA ALA A 177 7.05 13.08 -5.53
C ALA A 177 6.29 13.59 -4.29
N ALA A 178 6.79 13.29 -3.09
CA ALA A 178 6.21 13.73 -1.83
C ALA A 178 6.17 15.26 -1.68
N SER A 179 7.28 15.95 -2.01
CA SER A 179 7.37 17.42 -1.85
C SER A 179 6.70 18.19 -2.97
N GLU A 180 6.92 17.80 -4.23
CA GLU A 180 6.53 18.61 -5.39
C GLU A 180 5.13 18.25 -5.92
N LEU A 181 4.74 16.99 -5.85
CA LEU A 181 3.49 16.51 -6.45
C LEU A 181 2.41 16.25 -5.41
N LEU A 182 2.68 15.41 -4.44
CA LEU A 182 1.72 14.99 -3.40
C LEU A 182 1.54 16.05 -2.31
N LYS A 183 2.51 16.93 -2.09
CA LYS A 183 2.52 17.96 -1.03
C LYS A 183 2.25 17.35 0.37
N THR A 184 2.76 16.14 0.60
CA THR A 184 2.57 15.41 1.86
C THR A 184 3.70 15.73 2.85
N PRO A 185 3.38 16.03 4.13
CA PRO A 185 4.41 16.36 5.12
C PRO A 185 5.10 15.12 5.71
N LYS A 186 4.47 13.94 5.60
CA LYS A 186 4.94 12.70 6.22
C LYS A 186 4.96 11.56 5.22
N VAL A 187 6.01 10.75 5.27
CA VAL A 187 6.16 9.57 4.41
C VAL A 187 6.65 8.38 5.23
N ILE A 188 5.99 7.24 5.06
CA ILE A 188 6.49 5.92 5.44
C ILE A 188 7.01 5.26 4.16
N GLY A 189 8.27 4.83 4.18
CA GLY A 189 8.87 4.07 3.08
C GLY A 189 8.41 2.62 3.08
N CYS A 190 8.25 2.04 1.90
CA CYS A 190 7.95 0.63 1.71
C CYS A 190 8.70 0.07 0.50
N HIS A 191 8.55 -1.22 0.22
CA HIS A 191 9.13 -1.90 -0.94
C HIS A 191 10.66 -1.72 -1.02
N PHE A 192 11.38 -1.97 0.08
CA PHE A 192 12.84 -1.87 0.19
C PHE A 192 13.41 -3.04 1.01
N ASP A 193 14.67 -3.40 0.78
CA ASP A 193 15.48 -4.38 1.52
C ASP A 193 14.90 -5.81 1.61
N THR A 194 13.80 -6.10 0.91
CA THR A 194 13.22 -7.45 0.88
C THR A 194 14.05 -8.37 -0.01
N PHE A 195 14.60 -7.85 -1.10
CA PHE A 195 15.41 -8.57 -2.08
C PHE A 195 16.67 -7.78 -2.43
N PRO A 196 17.81 -8.41 -2.80
CA PRO A 196 19.05 -7.71 -3.12
C PRO A 196 18.91 -6.54 -4.13
N PRO A 197 18.11 -6.64 -5.21
CA PRO A 197 17.95 -5.52 -6.16
C PRO A 197 17.34 -4.25 -5.56
N ILE A 198 16.57 -4.39 -4.47
CA ILE A 198 15.84 -3.28 -3.83
C ILE A 198 16.46 -2.84 -2.50
N GLU A 199 17.67 -3.30 -2.18
CA GLU A 199 18.44 -2.80 -1.04
C GLU A 199 18.81 -1.33 -1.22
N ILE A 200 18.66 -0.52 -0.17
CA ILE A 200 18.92 0.91 -0.20
C ILE A 200 19.90 1.35 0.90
N ASN A 201 20.53 2.48 0.71
CA ASN A 201 21.28 3.14 1.78
C ASN A 201 20.31 3.98 2.62
N HIS A 202 20.09 3.60 3.89
CA HIS A 202 19.11 4.22 4.78
C HIS A 202 19.44 5.67 5.10
N GLU A 203 20.71 6.00 5.34
CA GLU A 203 21.12 7.36 5.68
C GLU A 203 20.98 8.32 4.49
N GLU A 204 21.33 7.85 3.30
CA GLU A 204 21.11 8.60 2.07
C GLU A 204 19.61 8.80 1.80
N ALA A 205 18.80 7.74 2.04
CA ALA A 205 17.35 7.83 1.90
C ALA A 205 16.77 8.89 2.83
N LYS A 206 17.08 8.85 4.13
CA LYS A 206 16.64 9.84 5.12
C LYS A 206 17.05 11.26 4.72
N LYS A 207 18.28 11.44 4.21
CA LYS A 207 18.78 12.72 3.76
C LYS A 207 17.94 13.32 2.64
N HIS A 208 17.51 12.53 1.64
CA HIS A 208 16.70 13.03 0.53
C HIS A 208 15.37 13.62 0.98
N PHE A 209 14.75 13.05 2.02
CA PHE A 209 13.49 13.55 2.56
C PHE A 209 13.71 14.75 3.50
N SER A 210 14.76 14.72 4.34
CA SER A 210 15.08 15.84 5.23
C SER A 210 15.44 17.11 4.46
N ASP A 211 16.16 16.99 3.34
CA ASP A 211 16.47 18.11 2.45
C ASP A 211 15.20 18.77 1.84
N LYS A 212 14.06 18.08 1.91
CA LYS A 212 12.73 18.55 1.47
C LYS A 212 11.78 18.91 2.63
N ASN A 213 12.27 18.90 3.87
CA ASN A 213 11.47 19.13 5.09
C ASN A 213 10.30 18.14 5.24
N ILE A 214 10.48 16.88 4.83
CA ILE A 214 9.51 15.80 4.97
C ILE A 214 9.91 14.90 6.13
N GLU A 215 8.98 14.64 7.04
CA GLU A 215 9.14 13.60 8.07
C GLU A 215 9.12 12.23 7.40
N PHE A 216 10.25 11.52 7.42
CA PHE A 216 10.41 10.25 6.73
C PHE A 216 10.80 9.14 7.68
N THR A 217 10.09 8.01 7.59
CA THR A 217 10.40 6.80 8.34
C THR A 217 10.62 5.63 7.40
N LEU A 218 11.75 4.94 7.59
CA LEU A 218 11.95 3.57 7.10
C LEU A 218 11.54 2.64 8.24
N PRO A 219 10.39 1.94 8.12
CA PRO A 219 9.88 1.13 9.22
C PRO A 219 10.70 -0.15 9.40
N GLU A 220 10.83 -0.58 10.65
CA GLU A 220 11.23 -1.94 10.99
C GLU A 220 10.05 -2.90 10.84
N LEU A 221 10.35 -4.19 10.59
CA LEU A 221 9.31 -5.22 10.50
C LEU A 221 8.54 -5.33 11.82
N GLY A 222 7.22 -5.29 11.75
CA GLY A 222 6.33 -5.29 12.91
C GLY A 222 6.14 -3.93 13.57
N GLN A 223 6.80 -2.87 13.11
CA GLN A 223 6.64 -1.52 13.67
C GLN A 223 5.22 -1.00 13.46
N GLU A 224 4.67 -0.35 14.50
CA GLU A 224 3.35 0.26 14.50
C GLU A 224 3.44 1.78 14.51
N PHE A 225 2.48 2.41 13.84
CA PHE A 225 2.32 3.87 13.75
C PHE A 225 0.88 4.24 14.10
N ASP A 226 0.71 5.37 14.76
CA ASP A 226 -0.59 6.01 14.93
C ASP A 226 -0.80 7.11 13.87
N PHE A 227 -1.98 7.07 13.23
CA PHE A 227 -2.39 8.04 12.21
C PHE A 227 -3.82 8.51 12.43
#